data_2e9ee7939604eb0362c013aae68cd945
#
_entry.id   2e9ee7939604eb0362c013aae68cd945
#
_cell.length_a   1.000
_cell.length_b   1.000
_cell.length_c   1.000
_cell.angle_alpha   90.00
_cell.angle_beta   90.00
_cell.angle_gamma   90.00
#
_symmetry.space_group_name_H-M   'P 1'
#
loop_
_entity.id
_entity.type
_entity.pdbx_description
1 polymer ?
#
loop_
_entity_poly.entity_id
_entity_poly.type
_entity_poly.pdbx_seq_one_letter_code
_entity_poly.pdbx_strand_id
1 'polypeptide(L)'
;MEIKRDRYLNRLVAHQGNQRVKIITGIRRSGKSYLLFRLFKQHLLDSGVKPSHIIEIQLDDRINMELRNPDACLAFIRKSVKDNKPYYLLIDEVQLMPEFEDVLNSCLHISNLDTYVTGSNSRFLSTDIITEFRGRGDEIYLRPLSFSEFATTCPSLDFDSAWLQYITYGGLPYCALLPTAEEKADYLTRLFEEVYVRDIMERHHIQHPNQLEQLMNIISSGIGSLTNPKKLENTFVSLGGEKLSDRTIKQYLDHLTDAFILERADRYDIKGKKYISTPSKYYFTDTGLRNARINFRQQEKTHLMENILYNELCGRGFSVDVGVVEVNEKQSDGKYVRKQLEIDFVCNKADERIYIQSAFSIPSTEKRQNEERSLISVDDSFRKVIITADKVMKHRDEQGVLIMGLQEFLLNPEASL
;
A
#
# COMPACT_ATOMS: atom_id res chain seq x y z
N MET A 1 -3.29 -19.66 -14.15
CA MET A 1 -2.15 -19.71 -13.19
C MET A 1 -2.67 -19.22 -11.85
N GLU A 2 -2.40 -19.93 -10.76
CA GLU A 2 -2.77 -19.51 -9.41
C GLU A 2 -1.64 -18.67 -8.80
N ILE A 3 -1.97 -17.47 -8.34
CA ILE A 3 -1.01 -16.60 -7.65
C ILE A 3 -1.20 -16.78 -6.16
N LYS A 4 -0.18 -17.30 -5.49
CA LYS A 4 -0.19 -17.46 -4.04
C LYS A 4 -0.08 -16.10 -3.35
N ARG A 5 -0.85 -15.94 -2.27
CA ARG A 5 -0.86 -14.74 -1.41
C ARG A 5 -0.65 -15.19 0.05
N ASP A 6 0.37 -16.03 0.26
CA ASP A 6 0.57 -16.76 1.53
C ASP A 6 0.65 -15.82 2.74
N ARG A 7 1.32 -14.66 2.61
CA ARG A 7 1.39 -13.65 3.68
C ARG A 7 0.00 -13.23 4.18
N TYR A 8 -0.93 -12.99 3.25
CA TYR A 8 -2.28 -12.53 3.59
C TYR A 8 -3.19 -13.69 3.99
N LEU A 9 -3.06 -14.84 3.34
CA LEU A 9 -3.77 -16.06 3.72
C LEU A 9 -3.43 -16.45 5.15
N ASN A 10 -2.14 -16.49 5.51
CA ASN A 10 -1.68 -16.81 6.86
C ASN A 10 -2.21 -15.81 7.90
N ARG A 11 -2.33 -14.52 7.55
CA ARG A 11 -2.96 -13.53 8.44
C ARG A 11 -4.45 -13.81 8.65
N LEU A 12 -5.21 -14.15 7.60
CA LEU A 12 -6.62 -14.53 7.74
C LEU A 12 -6.77 -15.75 8.65
N VAL A 13 -5.92 -16.76 8.46
CA VAL A 13 -5.91 -17.99 9.25
C VAL A 13 -5.53 -17.72 10.72
N ALA A 14 -4.54 -16.87 10.97
CA ALA A 14 -4.12 -16.51 12.33
C ALA A 14 -5.21 -15.77 13.13
N HIS A 15 -6.12 -15.08 12.44
CA HIS A 15 -7.24 -14.37 13.07
C HIS A 15 -8.53 -15.19 13.11
N GLN A 16 -8.50 -16.46 12.68
CA GLN A 16 -9.68 -17.33 12.62
C GLN A 16 -10.24 -17.60 14.01
N GLY A 17 -11.55 -17.47 14.17
CA GLY A 17 -12.27 -17.77 15.42
C GLY A 17 -12.05 -16.78 16.58
N ASN A 18 -11.45 -15.62 16.34
CA ASN A 18 -11.15 -14.63 17.40
C ASN A 18 -12.33 -13.72 17.77
N GLN A 19 -13.54 -14.02 17.30
CA GLN A 19 -14.78 -13.24 17.53
C GLN A 19 -14.70 -11.78 17.08
N ARG A 20 -13.89 -11.49 16.04
CA ARG A 20 -13.79 -10.18 15.41
C ARG A 20 -14.10 -10.30 13.92
N VAL A 21 -14.57 -9.22 13.32
CA VAL A 21 -14.76 -9.17 11.85
C VAL A 21 -13.40 -8.99 11.18
N LYS A 22 -13.05 -9.85 10.22
CA LYS A 22 -11.86 -9.71 9.40
C LYS A 22 -12.22 -8.89 8.17
N ILE A 23 -11.58 -7.74 8.05
CA ILE A 23 -11.89 -6.74 7.02
C ILE A 23 -10.71 -6.68 6.04
N ILE A 24 -10.91 -7.17 4.82
CA ILE A 24 -9.92 -7.12 3.76
C ILE A 24 -10.11 -5.83 2.97
N THR A 25 -9.19 -4.89 3.15
CA THR A 25 -9.17 -3.62 2.45
C THR A 25 -8.08 -3.59 1.38
N GLY A 26 -8.02 -2.53 0.60
CA GLY A 26 -6.98 -2.30 -0.39
C GLY A 26 -7.52 -1.83 -1.73
N ILE A 27 -6.61 -1.42 -2.59
CA ILE A 27 -6.93 -0.84 -3.89
C ILE A 27 -7.81 -1.78 -4.73
N ARG A 28 -8.70 -1.24 -5.55
CA ARG A 28 -9.48 -2.04 -6.50
C ARG A 28 -8.56 -2.90 -7.37
N ARG A 29 -9.00 -4.11 -7.73
CA ARG A 29 -8.23 -5.08 -8.56
C ARG A 29 -6.95 -5.62 -7.89
N SER A 30 -6.72 -5.40 -6.60
CA SER A 30 -5.60 -6.03 -5.87
C SER A 30 -5.80 -7.53 -5.58
N GLY A 31 -6.99 -8.07 -5.84
CA GLY A 31 -7.29 -9.50 -5.65
C GLY A 31 -7.98 -9.83 -4.33
N LYS A 32 -8.71 -8.90 -3.70
CA LYS A 32 -9.44 -9.13 -2.43
C LYS A 32 -10.44 -10.29 -2.52
N SER A 33 -11.32 -10.25 -3.52
CA SER A 33 -12.31 -11.31 -3.77
C SER A 33 -11.63 -12.66 -4.06
N TYR A 34 -10.49 -12.66 -4.80
CA TYR A 34 -9.71 -13.86 -5.07
C TYR A 34 -9.10 -14.44 -3.78
N LEU A 35 -8.52 -13.60 -2.93
CA LEU A 35 -7.99 -14.02 -1.63
C LEU A 35 -9.07 -14.66 -0.77
N LEU A 36 -10.27 -14.06 -0.71
CA LEU A 36 -11.36 -14.51 0.14
C LEU A 36 -12.07 -15.74 -0.42
N PHE A 37 -12.54 -15.69 -1.68
CA PHE A 37 -13.41 -16.73 -2.28
C PHE A 37 -12.66 -17.85 -2.99
N ARG A 38 -11.34 -17.72 -3.21
CA ARG A 38 -10.53 -18.78 -3.79
C ARG A 38 -9.53 -19.31 -2.78
N LEU A 39 -8.59 -18.50 -2.31
CA LEU A 39 -7.51 -19.00 -1.47
C LEU A 39 -7.99 -19.35 -0.05
N PHE A 40 -8.69 -18.44 0.62
CA PHE A 40 -9.15 -18.69 1.99
C PHE A 40 -10.27 -19.74 2.03
N LYS A 41 -11.24 -19.69 1.11
CA LYS A 41 -12.27 -20.73 1.00
C LYS A 41 -11.65 -22.12 0.75
N GLN A 42 -10.67 -22.22 -0.14
CA GLN A 42 -9.97 -23.49 -0.39
C GLN A 42 -9.27 -23.99 0.88
N HIS A 43 -8.57 -23.09 1.59
CA HIS A 43 -7.96 -23.42 2.88
C HIS A 43 -8.98 -23.98 3.89
N LEU A 44 -10.18 -23.39 4.00
CA LEU A 44 -11.24 -23.88 4.87
C LEU A 44 -11.68 -25.30 4.47
N LEU A 45 -11.88 -25.55 3.18
CA LEU A 45 -12.26 -26.87 2.66
C LEU A 45 -11.18 -27.93 2.93
N ASP A 46 -9.92 -27.60 2.69
CA ASP A 46 -8.77 -28.46 2.94
C ASP A 46 -8.58 -28.75 4.43
N SER A 47 -9.00 -27.83 5.30
CA SER A 47 -9.04 -27.99 6.76
C SER A 47 -10.25 -28.80 7.24
N GLY A 48 -11.08 -29.32 6.34
CA GLY A 48 -12.22 -30.19 6.65
C GLY A 48 -13.53 -29.46 6.96
N VAL A 49 -13.62 -28.15 6.72
CA VAL A 49 -14.88 -27.41 6.82
C VAL A 49 -15.82 -27.84 5.70
N LYS A 50 -17.06 -28.20 6.06
CA LYS A 50 -18.05 -28.60 5.05
C LYS A 50 -18.49 -27.39 4.21
N PRO A 51 -18.74 -27.53 2.90
CA PRO A 51 -19.25 -26.44 2.06
C PRO A 51 -20.52 -25.78 2.61
N SER A 52 -21.40 -26.55 3.27
CA SER A 52 -22.63 -26.04 3.90
C SER A 52 -22.38 -25.13 5.12
N HIS A 53 -21.17 -25.06 5.63
CA HIS A 53 -20.76 -24.19 6.74
C HIS A 53 -20.00 -22.95 6.26
N ILE A 54 -19.88 -22.75 4.94
CA ILE A 54 -19.32 -21.56 4.31
C ILE A 54 -20.48 -20.81 3.67
N ILE A 55 -20.79 -19.62 4.19
CA ILE A 55 -21.86 -18.76 3.69
C ILE A 55 -21.19 -17.68 2.82
N GLU A 56 -21.50 -17.67 1.53
CA GLU A 56 -20.90 -16.77 0.55
C GLU A 56 -21.93 -15.76 0.07
N ILE A 57 -21.59 -14.47 0.15
CA ILE A 57 -22.43 -13.36 -0.32
C ILE A 57 -21.55 -12.42 -1.14
N GLN A 58 -21.77 -12.35 -2.45
CA GLN A 58 -21.12 -11.39 -3.35
C GLN A 58 -22.14 -10.31 -3.69
N LEU A 59 -22.03 -9.13 -3.05
CA LEU A 59 -23.03 -8.07 -3.16
C LEU A 59 -22.98 -7.31 -4.50
N ASP A 60 -21.92 -7.48 -5.27
CA ASP A 60 -21.81 -6.97 -6.64
C ASP A 60 -22.51 -7.89 -7.66
N ASP A 61 -22.78 -9.15 -7.31
CA ASP A 61 -23.54 -10.06 -8.15
C ASP A 61 -25.04 -9.72 -8.09
N ARG A 62 -25.67 -9.66 -9.29
CA ARG A 62 -27.10 -9.37 -9.43
C ARG A 62 -28.00 -10.41 -8.73
N ILE A 63 -27.54 -11.65 -8.60
CA ILE A 63 -28.29 -12.72 -7.90
C ILE A 63 -28.49 -12.35 -6.41
N ASN A 64 -27.56 -11.61 -5.82
CA ASN A 64 -27.56 -11.21 -4.42
C ASN A 64 -28.12 -9.79 -4.20
N MET A 65 -28.75 -9.16 -5.21
CA MET A 65 -29.26 -7.79 -5.10
C MET A 65 -30.21 -7.58 -3.91
N GLU A 66 -31.03 -8.58 -3.59
CA GLU A 66 -31.95 -8.52 -2.43
C GLU A 66 -31.16 -8.50 -1.11
N LEU A 67 -29.99 -9.10 -1.04
CA LEU A 67 -29.12 -9.11 0.15
C LEU A 67 -28.38 -7.78 0.37
N ARG A 68 -28.51 -6.80 -0.51
CA ARG A 68 -28.10 -5.41 -0.24
C ARG A 68 -29.03 -4.72 0.77
N ASN A 69 -30.20 -5.29 1.02
CA ASN A 69 -31.06 -4.85 2.12
C ASN A 69 -30.51 -5.46 3.44
N PRO A 70 -30.22 -4.65 4.48
CA PRO A 70 -29.66 -5.12 5.74
C PRO A 70 -30.48 -6.20 6.44
N ASP A 71 -31.79 -6.03 6.51
CA ASP A 71 -32.70 -6.96 7.18
C ASP A 71 -32.80 -8.30 6.43
N ALA A 72 -32.88 -8.25 5.10
CA ALA A 72 -32.89 -9.44 4.26
C ALA A 72 -31.58 -10.21 4.37
N CYS A 73 -30.44 -9.51 4.39
CA CYS A 73 -29.13 -10.09 4.57
C CYS A 73 -29.00 -10.80 5.92
N LEU A 74 -29.38 -10.12 7.01
CA LEU A 74 -29.30 -10.69 8.35
C LEU A 74 -30.24 -11.89 8.52
N ALA A 75 -31.45 -11.82 7.96
CA ALA A 75 -32.37 -12.95 7.95
C ALA A 75 -31.80 -14.15 7.19
N PHE A 76 -31.17 -13.92 6.02
CA PHE A 76 -30.51 -14.97 5.23
C PHE A 76 -29.35 -15.61 6.01
N ILE A 77 -28.48 -14.80 6.65
CA ILE A 77 -27.37 -15.28 7.45
C ILE A 77 -27.86 -16.17 8.61
N ARG A 78 -28.86 -15.69 9.38
CA ARG A 78 -29.42 -16.46 10.50
C ARG A 78 -30.06 -17.77 10.06
N LYS A 79 -30.74 -17.78 8.93
CA LYS A 79 -31.35 -19.00 8.36
C LYS A 79 -30.30 -19.99 7.87
N SER A 80 -29.11 -19.53 7.47
CA SER A 80 -28.02 -20.36 6.96
C SER A 80 -27.24 -21.07 8.08
N VAL A 81 -27.25 -20.53 9.30
CA VAL A 81 -26.63 -21.15 10.49
C VAL A 81 -27.65 -22.15 11.09
N LYS A 82 -27.43 -23.45 10.88
CA LYS A 82 -28.42 -24.51 11.20
C LYS A 82 -28.07 -25.34 12.44
N ASP A 83 -26.81 -25.36 12.82
CA ASP A 83 -26.31 -26.16 13.96
C ASP A 83 -25.26 -25.36 14.76
N ASN A 84 -24.71 -25.98 15.80
CA ASN A 84 -23.73 -25.34 16.70
C ASN A 84 -22.28 -25.50 16.24
N LYS A 85 -22.04 -25.99 14.99
CA LYS A 85 -20.69 -26.09 14.46
C LYS A 85 -20.21 -24.73 13.95
N PRO A 86 -18.88 -24.54 13.80
CA PRO A 86 -18.36 -23.28 13.23
C PRO A 86 -18.86 -23.03 11.80
N TYR A 87 -19.34 -21.82 11.57
CA TYR A 87 -19.71 -21.27 10.27
C TYR A 87 -18.78 -20.14 9.89
N TYR A 88 -18.54 -19.97 8.60
CA TYR A 88 -17.71 -18.92 8.01
C TYR A 88 -18.55 -18.08 7.06
N LEU A 89 -18.70 -16.81 7.36
CA LEU A 89 -19.42 -15.85 6.52
C LEU A 89 -18.41 -15.05 5.71
N LEU A 90 -18.51 -15.14 4.40
CA LEU A 90 -17.65 -14.44 3.43
C LEU A 90 -18.53 -13.45 2.65
N ILE A 91 -18.31 -12.14 2.83
CA ILE A 91 -19.07 -11.10 2.12
C ILE A 91 -18.11 -10.29 1.24
N ASP A 92 -18.41 -10.17 -0.05
CA ASP A 92 -17.68 -9.31 -0.98
C ASP A 92 -18.37 -7.95 -1.16
N GLU A 93 -17.55 -6.88 -1.28
CA GLU A 93 -17.97 -5.50 -1.54
C GLU A 93 -19.07 -5.05 -0.58
N VAL A 94 -18.86 -5.27 0.73
CA VAL A 94 -19.88 -5.06 1.78
C VAL A 94 -20.43 -3.62 1.82
N GLN A 95 -19.68 -2.62 1.34
CA GLN A 95 -20.12 -1.24 1.24
C GLN A 95 -21.29 -1.00 0.25
N LEU A 96 -21.64 -2.01 -0.55
CA LEU A 96 -22.84 -1.96 -1.40
C LEU A 96 -24.14 -2.14 -0.60
N MET A 97 -24.03 -2.58 0.66
CA MET A 97 -25.15 -2.66 1.59
C MET A 97 -25.14 -1.39 2.48
N PRO A 98 -26.24 -0.62 2.53
CA PRO A 98 -26.36 0.47 3.49
C PRO A 98 -26.37 -0.10 4.93
N GLU A 99 -25.89 0.65 5.90
CA GLU A 99 -25.88 0.24 7.32
C GLU A 99 -25.23 -1.15 7.56
N PHE A 100 -24.25 -1.51 6.71
CA PHE A 100 -23.61 -2.83 6.79
C PHE A 100 -22.90 -3.04 8.14
N GLU A 101 -22.49 -1.97 8.80
CA GLU A 101 -21.88 -1.98 10.12
C GLU A 101 -22.81 -2.61 11.16
N ASP A 102 -24.10 -2.29 11.14
CA ASP A 102 -25.10 -2.84 12.05
C ASP A 102 -25.33 -4.33 11.78
N VAL A 103 -25.33 -4.72 10.51
CA VAL A 103 -25.41 -6.15 10.13
C VAL A 103 -24.21 -6.92 10.65
N LEU A 104 -22.98 -6.40 10.46
CA LEU A 104 -21.75 -7.04 10.93
C LEU A 104 -21.70 -7.09 12.47
N ASN A 105 -22.11 -6.03 13.16
CA ASN A 105 -22.26 -6.04 14.62
C ASN A 105 -23.27 -7.09 15.09
N SER A 106 -24.38 -7.27 14.36
CA SER A 106 -25.35 -8.31 14.65
C SER A 106 -24.80 -9.72 14.43
N CYS A 107 -23.91 -9.90 13.43
CA CYS A 107 -23.23 -11.17 13.19
C CYS A 107 -22.28 -11.55 14.34
N LEU A 108 -21.66 -10.57 15.03
CA LEU A 108 -20.81 -10.84 16.20
C LEU A 108 -21.57 -11.45 17.40
N HIS A 109 -22.89 -11.34 17.43
CA HIS A 109 -23.73 -11.99 18.45
C HIS A 109 -24.05 -13.44 18.14
N ILE A 110 -23.65 -13.95 16.96
CA ILE A 110 -23.81 -15.37 16.58
C ILE A 110 -22.51 -16.10 16.95
N SER A 111 -22.49 -16.78 18.07
CA SER A 111 -21.28 -17.29 18.74
C SER A 111 -20.43 -18.25 17.91
N ASN A 112 -21.05 -18.96 16.96
CA ASN A 112 -20.38 -19.93 16.08
C ASN A 112 -20.21 -19.42 14.65
N LEU A 113 -20.34 -18.10 14.41
CA LEU A 113 -20.15 -17.47 13.12
C LEU A 113 -18.87 -16.66 13.09
N ASP A 114 -17.97 -16.98 12.17
CA ASP A 114 -16.74 -16.25 11.94
C ASP A 114 -16.87 -15.45 10.63
N THR A 115 -16.68 -14.13 10.71
CA THR A 115 -17.07 -13.19 9.65
C THR A 115 -15.85 -12.56 8.96
N TYR A 116 -15.86 -12.62 7.63
CA TYR A 116 -14.84 -12.07 6.75
C TYR A 116 -15.50 -11.23 5.66
N VAL A 117 -15.04 -10.01 5.49
CA VAL A 117 -15.62 -9.08 4.50
C VAL A 117 -14.53 -8.43 3.66
N THR A 118 -14.89 -8.06 2.43
CA THR A 118 -14.02 -7.21 1.61
C THR A 118 -14.67 -5.86 1.37
N GLY A 119 -13.82 -4.86 1.15
CA GLY A 119 -14.25 -3.56 0.67
C GLY A 119 -13.12 -2.83 -0.04
N SER A 120 -13.47 -2.15 -1.12
CA SER A 120 -12.53 -1.39 -1.95
C SER A 120 -12.59 0.12 -1.69
N ASN A 121 -13.24 0.53 -0.59
CA ASN A 121 -13.57 1.92 -0.33
C ASN A 121 -13.01 2.40 1.01
N SER A 122 -12.64 3.68 1.06
CA SER A 122 -12.19 4.42 2.24
C SER A 122 -13.19 4.48 3.40
N ARG A 123 -14.48 4.20 3.16
CA ARG A 123 -15.42 4.00 4.26
C ARG A 123 -14.94 2.99 5.28
N PHE A 124 -14.09 2.03 4.87
CA PHE A 124 -13.41 1.09 5.77
C PHE A 124 -12.19 1.67 6.51
N LEU A 125 -11.66 2.81 6.03
CA LEU A 125 -10.53 3.51 6.68
C LEU A 125 -11.01 4.75 7.45
N SER A 126 -12.27 5.17 7.27
CA SER A 126 -12.75 6.28 8.06
C SER A 126 -12.62 5.86 9.53
N THR A 127 -12.07 6.76 10.32
CA THR A 127 -12.05 6.70 11.78
C THR A 127 -13.40 6.24 12.36
N ASP A 128 -14.46 6.39 11.57
CA ASP A 128 -15.83 6.02 11.90
C ASP A 128 -15.99 4.50 12.01
N ILE A 129 -15.43 3.68 11.09
CA ILE A 129 -15.55 2.21 11.20
C ILE A 129 -14.69 1.65 12.32
N ILE A 130 -13.46 2.13 12.48
CA ILE A 130 -12.64 1.72 13.63
C ILE A 130 -13.32 2.12 14.94
N THR A 131 -14.02 3.26 14.97
CA THR A 131 -14.82 3.73 16.11
C THR A 131 -16.18 3.02 16.21
N GLU A 132 -16.86 2.73 15.11
CA GLU A 132 -18.16 2.03 15.11
C GLU A 132 -18.01 0.55 15.46
N PHE A 133 -17.01 -0.14 14.92
CA PHE A 133 -16.66 -1.49 15.38
C PHE A 133 -16.04 -1.50 16.78
N ARG A 134 -15.79 -0.34 17.40
CA ARG A 134 -15.24 -0.22 18.76
C ARG A 134 -14.08 -1.19 19.04
N GLY A 135 -13.17 -1.31 18.09
CA GLY A 135 -12.05 -2.24 18.16
C GLY A 135 -12.40 -3.71 17.91
N ARG A 136 -13.57 -4.04 17.35
CA ARG A 136 -13.98 -5.41 17.02
C ARG A 136 -13.69 -5.85 15.59
N GLY A 137 -12.97 -5.05 14.80
CA GLY A 137 -12.51 -5.36 13.46
C GLY A 137 -11.00 -5.62 13.40
N ASP A 138 -10.58 -6.58 12.59
CA ASP A 138 -9.17 -6.83 12.25
C ASP A 138 -8.96 -6.49 10.79
N GLU A 139 -8.25 -5.40 10.53
CA GLU A 139 -7.96 -4.99 9.16
C GLU A 139 -6.79 -5.77 8.56
N ILE A 140 -6.99 -6.24 7.34
CA ILE A 140 -5.98 -6.88 6.50
C ILE A 140 -5.88 -6.09 5.20
N TYR A 141 -4.93 -5.16 5.16
CA TYR A 141 -4.70 -4.34 3.98
C TYR A 141 -3.97 -5.13 2.91
N LEU A 142 -4.69 -5.46 1.82
CA LEU A 142 -4.19 -6.24 0.69
C LEU A 142 -3.57 -5.31 -0.36
N ARG A 143 -2.25 -5.32 -0.46
CA ARG A 143 -1.49 -4.60 -1.48
C ARG A 143 -1.51 -5.33 -2.82
N PRO A 144 -1.18 -4.66 -3.95
CA PRO A 144 -0.78 -5.33 -5.17
C PRO A 144 0.27 -6.41 -4.92
N LEU A 145 0.59 -7.25 -5.88
CA LEU A 145 1.62 -8.27 -5.74
C LEU A 145 2.95 -7.64 -5.30
N SER A 146 3.59 -8.21 -4.30
CA SER A 146 5.00 -7.93 -4.03
C SER A 146 5.86 -8.39 -5.22
N PHE A 147 7.10 -7.92 -5.31
CA PHE A 147 7.97 -8.38 -6.38
C PHE A 147 8.17 -9.91 -6.36
N SER A 148 8.32 -10.51 -5.19
CA SER A 148 8.44 -11.98 -5.06
C SER A 148 7.20 -12.72 -5.55
N GLU A 149 6.00 -12.22 -5.26
CA GLU A 149 4.75 -12.78 -5.78
C GLU A 149 4.62 -12.56 -7.30
N PHE A 150 4.98 -11.37 -7.80
CA PHE A 150 5.00 -11.06 -9.23
C PHE A 150 5.97 -11.97 -10.00
N ALA A 151 7.17 -12.20 -9.51
CA ALA A 151 8.17 -13.06 -10.16
C ALA A 151 7.65 -14.49 -10.39
N THR A 152 6.71 -14.98 -9.56
CA THR A 152 6.07 -16.28 -9.78
C THR A 152 5.20 -16.31 -11.03
N THR A 153 4.72 -15.16 -11.52
CA THR A 153 3.90 -15.07 -12.74
C THR A 153 4.72 -15.11 -14.02
N CYS A 154 6.03 -14.89 -13.92
CA CYS A 154 6.95 -14.87 -15.06
C CYS A 154 8.24 -15.68 -14.77
N PRO A 155 8.13 -17.00 -14.47
CA PRO A 155 9.25 -17.82 -14.00
C PRO A 155 10.36 -18.01 -15.02
N SER A 156 10.13 -17.70 -16.29
CA SER A 156 11.14 -17.77 -17.37
C SER A 156 12.00 -16.52 -17.48
N LEU A 157 11.65 -15.43 -16.79
CA LEU A 157 12.43 -14.20 -16.80
C LEU A 157 13.52 -14.25 -15.72
N ASP A 158 14.69 -13.69 -16.06
CA ASP A 158 15.69 -13.37 -15.05
C ASP A 158 15.25 -12.18 -14.18
N PHE A 159 15.98 -11.92 -13.10
CA PHE A 159 15.67 -10.84 -12.17
C PHE A 159 15.59 -9.48 -12.88
N ASP A 160 16.57 -9.14 -13.70
CA ASP A 160 16.64 -7.82 -14.34
C ASP A 160 15.46 -7.58 -15.29
N SER A 161 15.07 -8.61 -16.04
CA SER A 161 13.89 -8.56 -16.95
C SER A 161 12.58 -8.51 -16.16
N ALA A 162 12.43 -9.31 -15.12
CA ALA A 162 11.26 -9.29 -14.25
C ALA A 162 11.14 -7.96 -13.49
N TRP A 163 12.26 -7.42 -13.02
CA TRP A 163 12.35 -6.11 -12.38
C TRP A 163 11.89 -4.99 -13.32
N LEU A 164 12.37 -4.99 -14.57
CA LEU A 164 11.95 -4.00 -15.57
C LEU A 164 10.45 -4.07 -15.84
N GLN A 165 9.88 -5.26 -15.91
CA GLN A 165 8.43 -5.45 -16.05
C GLN A 165 7.67 -4.89 -14.84
N TYR A 166 8.13 -5.22 -13.63
CA TYR A 166 7.47 -4.83 -12.39
C TYR A 166 7.53 -3.33 -12.14
N ILE A 167 8.68 -2.69 -12.35
CA ILE A 167 8.85 -1.24 -12.18
C ILE A 167 8.01 -0.47 -13.20
N THR A 168 7.78 -1.04 -14.40
CA THR A 168 7.04 -0.41 -15.49
C THR A 168 5.53 -0.61 -15.35
N TYR A 169 5.08 -1.84 -15.07
CA TYR A 169 3.65 -2.20 -15.12
C TYR A 169 3.05 -2.50 -13.72
N GLY A 170 3.84 -2.43 -12.67
CA GLY A 170 3.38 -2.65 -11.29
C GLY A 170 3.07 -4.10 -10.96
N GLY A 171 2.35 -4.26 -9.84
CA GLY A 171 1.99 -5.55 -9.26
C GLY A 171 0.48 -5.86 -9.25
N LEU A 172 -0.35 -5.16 -10.04
CA LEU A 172 -1.77 -5.53 -10.12
C LEU A 172 -1.92 -6.93 -10.74
N PRO A 173 -2.61 -7.88 -10.06
CA PRO A 173 -2.60 -9.30 -10.44
C PRO A 173 -3.02 -9.55 -11.89
N TYR A 174 -4.09 -8.91 -12.36
CA TYR A 174 -4.56 -9.10 -13.73
C TYR A 174 -3.55 -8.55 -14.75
N CYS A 175 -2.96 -7.38 -14.47
CA CYS A 175 -1.92 -6.78 -15.32
C CYS A 175 -0.70 -7.70 -15.44
N ALA A 176 -0.28 -8.32 -14.34
CA ALA A 176 0.86 -9.24 -14.32
C ALA A 176 0.66 -10.46 -15.25
N LEU A 177 -0.60 -10.88 -15.47
CA LEU A 177 -0.94 -12.03 -16.31
C LEU A 177 -1.14 -11.68 -17.80
N LEU A 178 -1.19 -10.40 -18.16
CA LEU A 178 -1.35 -10.00 -19.56
C LEU A 178 -0.06 -10.29 -20.35
N PRO A 179 -0.16 -10.81 -21.59
CA PRO A 179 0.98 -11.32 -22.34
C PRO A 179 1.86 -10.22 -22.95
N THR A 180 1.28 -9.08 -23.36
CA THR A 180 2.01 -8.05 -24.09
C THR A 180 2.13 -6.74 -23.32
N ALA A 181 3.18 -5.97 -23.64
CA ALA A 181 3.40 -4.63 -23.10
C ALA A 181 2.25 -3.67 -23.42
N GLU A 182 1.70 -3.77 -24.64
CA GLU A 182 0.59 -2.96 -25.10
C GLU A 182 -0.68 -3.23 -24.29
N GLU A 183 -1.06 -4.51 -24.11
CA GLU A 183 -2.23 -4.89 -23.31
C GLU A 183 -2.10 -4.45 -21.84
N LYS A 184 -0.89 -4.54 -21.26
CA LYS A 184 -0.61 -4.04 -19.93
C LYS A 184 -0.80 -2.53 -19.80
N ALA A 185 -0.22 -1.78 -20.75
CA ALA A 185 -0.32 -0.33 -20.77
C ALA A 185 -1.77 0.14 -20.94
N ASP A 186 -2.48 -0.45 -21.91
CA ASP A 186 -3.89 -0.15 -22.18
C ASP A 186 -4.79 -0.48 -20.99
N TYR A 187 -4.57 -1.63 -20.35
CA TYR A 187 -5.32 -2.02 -19.17
C TYR A 187 -5.12 -1.02 -18.01
N LEU A 188 -3.87 -0.67 -17.73
CA LEU A 188 -3.54 0.26 -16.64
C LEU A 188 -4.09 1.66 -16.89
N THR A 189 -4.00 2.16 -18.12
CA THR A 189 -4.53 3.48 -18.50
C THR A 189 -6.03 3.53 -18.34
N ARG A 190 -6.76 2.56 -18.89
CA ARG A 190 -8.22 2.47 -18.73
C ARG A 190 -8.63 2.27 -17.26
N LEU A 191 -7.94 1.42 -16.56
CA LEU A 191 -8.22 1.20 -15.12
C LEU A 191 -8.04 2.49 -14.31
N PHE A 192 -6.98 3.25 -14.58
CA PHE A 192 -6.72 4.49 -13.87
C PHE A 192 -7.81 5.54 -14.15
N GLU A 193 -8.15 5.76 -15.41
CA GLU A 193 -9.09 6.79 -15.83
C GLU A 193 -10.55 6.41 -15.51
N GLU A 194 -10.99 5.24 -15.95
CA GLU A 194 -12.39 4.84 -15.91
C GLU A 194 -12.81 4.30 -14.52
N VAL A 195 -11.88 3.75 -13.75
CA VAL A 195 -12.23 3.14 -12.46
C VAL A 195 -11.84 4.02 -11.30
N TYR A 196 -10.58 4.48 -11.22
CA TYR A 196 -10.14 5.23 -10.03
C TYR A 196 -10.56 6.69 -10.08
N VAL A 197 -10.23 7.39 -11.18
CA VAL A 197 -10.52 8.83 -11.28
C VAL A 197 -12.02 9.07 -11.27
N ARG A 198 -12.78 8.30 -12.04
CA ARG A 198 -14.24 8.40 -12.09
C ARG A 198 -14.88 8.07 -10.75
N ASP A 199 -14.46 7.01 -10.07
CA ASP A 199 -14.99 6.63 -8.75
C ASP A 199 -14.76 7.72 -7.69
N ILE A 200 -13.59 8.36 -7.68
CA ILE A 200 -13.29 9.49 -6.79
C ILE A 200 -14.18 10.69 -7.13
N MET A 201 -14.30 11.03 -8.41
CA MET A 201 -15.12 12.17 -8.87
C MET A 201 -16.59 12.01 -8.49
N GLU A 202 -17.16 10.83 -8.75
CA GLU A 202 -18.57 10.53 -8.45
C GLU A 202 -18.82 10.50 -6.94
N ARG A 203 -17.95 9.87 -6.17
CA ARG A 203 -18.11 9.71 -4.72
C ARG A 203 -18.00 11.01 -3.95
N HIS A 204 -17.04 11.85 -4.31
CA HIS A 204 -16.78 13.10 -3.62
C HIS A 204 -17.42 14.32 -4.28
N HIS A 205 -18.27 14.09 -5.30
CA HIS A 205 -18.95 15.15 -6.05
C HIS A 205 -18.02 16.28 -6.48
N ILE A 206 -16.85 15.90 -7.06
CA ILE A 206 -15.81 16.85 -7.43
C ILE A 206 -16.31 17.78 -8.52
N GLN A 207 -16.36 19.08 -8.22
CA GLN A 207 -16.88 20.11 -9.12
C GLN A 207 -15.89 20.45 -10.26
N HIS A 208 -14.60 20.28 -10.03
CA HIS A 208 -13.53 20.65 -10.97
C HIS A 208 -12.64 19.45 -11.31
N PRO A 209 -13.09 18.53 -12.18
CA PRO A 209 -12.36 17.33 -12.56
C PRO A 209 -10.93 17.61 -13.08
N ASN A 210 -10.79 18.63 -13.92
CA ASN A 210 -9.50 19.01 -14.51
C ASN A 210 -8.43 19.35 -13.45
N GLN A 211 -8.85 19.93 -12.33
CA GLN A 211 -7.92 20.29 -11.24
C GLN A 211 -7.40 19.05 -10.52
N LEU A 212 -8.25 18.04 -10.29
CA LEU A 212 -7.84 16.75 -9.73
C LEU A 212 -6.86 16.06 -10.69
N GLU A 213 -7.15 16.06 -11.99
CA GLU A 213 -6.27 15.45 -13.00
C GLU A 213 -4.90 16.14 -13.06
N GLN A 214 -4.87 17.46 -13.03
CA GLN A 214 -3.60 18.21 -12.98
C GLN A 214 -2.81 17.88 -11.71
N LEU A 215 -3.47 17.79 -10.55
CA LEU A 215 -2.83 17.39 -9.30
C LEU A 215 -2.20 16.00 -9.43
N MET A 216 -2.94 15.04 -9.97
CA MET A 216 -2.42 13.69 -10.21
C MET A 216 -1.20 13.69 -11.14
N ASN A 217 -1.19 14.50 -12.19
CA ASN A 217 -0.03 14.65 -13.07
C ASN A 217 1.19 15.18 -12.33
N ILE A 218 1.01 16.20 -11.49
CA ILE A 218 2.10 16.80 -10.71
C ILE A 218 2.66 15.78 -9.71
N ILE A 219 1.79 15.08 -8.98
CA ILE A 219 2.22 14.06 -8.00
C ILE A 219 2.90 12.88 -8.70
N SER A 220 2.36 12.42 -9.84
CA SER A 220 2.96 11.33 -10.60
C SER A 220 4.34 11.69 -11.16
N SER A 221 4.53 12.94 -11.60
CA SER A 221 5.83 13.42 -12.07
C SER A 221 6.83 13.67 -10.94
N GLY A 222 6.35 13.99 -9.74
CA GLY A 222 7.16 14.28 -8.55
C GLY A 222 7.21 13.14 -7.54
N ILE A 223 7.07 11.89 -7.99
CA ILE A 223 7.10 10.71 -7.09
C ILE A 223 8.35 10.71 -6.20
N GLY A 224 8.20 10.37 -4.93
CA GLY A 224 9.30 10.34 -3.95
C GLY A 224 9.81 11.72 -3.50
N SER A 225 9.28 12.82 -4.05
CA SER A 225 9.68 14.17 -3.66
C SER A 225 8.89 14.67 -2.46
N LEU A 226 9.58 15.41 -1.59
CA LEU A 226 8.92 16.13 -0.48
C LEU A 226 7.92 17.16 -1.02
N THR A 227 6.70 17.01 -0.60
CA THR A 227 5.55 17.75 -1.12
C THR A 227 4.68 18.30 0.00
N ASN A 228 4.18 19.52 -0.17
CA ASN A 228 3.15 20.11 0.68
C ASN A 228 2.11 20.86 -0.17
N PRO A 229 0.89 21.06 0.33
CA PRO A 229 -0.16 21.75 -0.42
C PRO A 229 0.25 23.13 -0.96
N LYS A 230 1.03 23.90 -0.20
CA LYS A 230 1.50 25.23 -0.63
C LYS A 230 2.50 25.16 -1.80
N LYS A 231 3.42 24.19 -1.78
CA LYS A 231 4.34 23.95 -2.90
C LYS A 231 3.55 23.57 -4.16
N LEU A 232 2.54 22.71 -4.01
CA LEU A 232 1.67 22.32 -5.10
C LEU A 232 0.87 23.51 -5.64
N GLU A 233 0.27 24.35 -4.80
CA GLU A 233 -0.41 25.58 -5.20
C GLU A 233 0.50 26.46 -6.09
N ASN A 234 1.75 26.66 -5.67
CA ASN A 234 2.72 27.42 -6.45
C ASN A 234 3.03 26.75 -7.81
N THR A 235 3.12 25.43 -7.83
CA THR A 235 3.34 24.66 -9.08
C THR A 235 2.15 24.81 -10.02
N PHE A 236 0.91 24.75 -9.54
CA PHE A 236 -0.30 25.00 -10.34
C PHE A 236 -0.25 26.37 -11.03
N VAL A 237 0.07 27.41 -10.25
CA VAL A 237 0.18 28.78 -10.78
C VAL A 237 1.28 28.86 -11.84
N SER A 238 2.43 28.23 -11.62
CA SER A 238 3.57 28.28 -12.57
C SER A 238 3.29 27.56 -13.89
N LEU A 239 2.41 26.56 -13.86
CA LEU A 239 1.98 25.82 -15.05
C LEU A 239 0.82 26.51 -15.81
N GLY A 240 0.40 27.70 -15.38
CA GLY A 240 -0.69 28.46 -16.00
C GLY A 240 -2.09 27.87 -15.72
N GLY A 241 -2.21 26.98 -14.72
CA GLY A 241 -3.47 26.42 -14.27
C GLY A 241 -4.31 27.40 -13.43
N GLU A 242 -5.59 27.10 -13.28
CA GLU A 242 -6.45 27.82 -12.36
C GLU A 242 -5.92 27.70 -10.93
N LYS A 243 -5.98 28.80 -10.17
CA LYS A 243 -5.52 28.83 -8.78
C LYS A 243 -6.31 27.83 -7.92
N LEU A 244 -5.64 26.81 -7.44
CA LEU A 244 -6.17 25.82 -6.51
C LEU A 244 -5.74 26.20 -5.09
N SER A 245 -6.68 26.27 -4.14
CA SER A 245 -6.30 26.55 -2.75
C SER A 245 -5.56 25.38 -2.11
N ASP A 246 -4.65 25.66 -1.19
CA ASP A 246 -3.94 24.64 -0.40
C ASP A 246 -4.91 23.69 0.34
N ARG A 247 -6.07 24.20 0.79
CA ARG A 247 -7.16 23.41 1.40
C ARG A 247 -7.74 22.41 0.43
N THR A 248 -8.06 22.82 -0.81
CA THR A 248 -8.61 21.94 -1.84
C THR A 248 -7.58 20.90 -2.28
N ILE A 249 -6.32 21.30 -2.41
CA ILE A 249 -5.21 20.37 -2.71
C ILE A 249 -5.11 19.30 -1.63
N LYS A 250 -5.13 19.70 -0.35
CA LYS A 250 -5.12 18.76 0.77
C LYS A 250 -6.30 17.79 0.68
N GLN A 251 -7.49 18.30 0.45
CA GLN A 251 -8.70 17.46 0.29
C GLN A 251 -8.56 16.45 -0.85
N TYR A 252 -8.03 16.84 -2.00
CA TYR A 252 -7.80 15.92 -3.11
C TYR A 252 -6.72 14.87 -2.80
N LEU A 253 -5.66 15.25 -2.09
CA LEU A 253 -4.66 14.29 -1.60
C LEU A 253 -5.27 13.28 -0.63
N ASP A 254 -6.12 13.74 0.28
CA ASP A 254 -6.85 12.87 1.21
C ASP A 254 -7.76 11.91 0.42
N HIS A 255 -8.49 12.37 -0.59
CA HIS A 255 -9.33 11.50 -1.44
C HIS A 255 -8.52 10.45 -2.21
N LEU A 256 -7.33 10.80 -2.72
CA LEU A 256 -6.43 9.86 -3.40
C LEU A 256 -5.86 8.82 -2.43
N THR A 257 -5.58 9.23 -1.20
CA THR A 257 -5.12 8.32 -0.13
C THR A 257 -6.26 7.40 0.31
N ASP A 258 -7.45 7.94 0.49
CA ASP A 258 -8.65 7.18 0.82
C ASP A 258 -9.01 6.15 -0.26
N ALA A 259 -8.77 6.45 -1.52
CA ALA A 259 -8.94 5.50 -2.63
C ALA A 259 -7.80 4.48 -2.75
N PHE A 260 -6.84 4.49 -1.84
CA PHE A 260 -5.64 3.64 -1.88
C PHE A 260 -4.76 3.81 -3.12
N ILE A 261 -4.86 4.94 -3.82
CA ILE A 261 -3.99 5.25 -4.95
C ILE A 261 -2.62 5.73 -4.44
N LEU A 262 -2.67 6.58 -3.42
CA LEU A 262 -1.49 7.14 -2.77
C LEU A 262 -1.41 6.68 -1.31
N GLU A 263 -0.20 6.58 -0.83
CA GLU A 263 0.11 6.47 0.59
C GLU A 263 1.01 7.63 1.00
N ARG A 264 0.71 8.18 2.16
CA ARG A 264 1.46 9.30 2.72
C ARG A 264 2.48 8.77 3.71
N ALA A 265 3.75 9.18 3.53
CA ALA A 265 4.82 8.98 4.50
C ALA A 265 5.11 10.30 5.21
N ASP A 266 4.93 10.32 6.51
CA ASP A 266 5.20 11.51 7.33
C ASP A 266 6.68 11.64 7.63
N ARG A 267 7.12 12.86 7.91
CA ARG A 267 8.51 13.11 8.32
C ARG A 267 8.66 12.96 9.83
N TYR A 268 9.69 12.24 10.23
CA TYR A 268 10.04 12.03 11.62
C TYR A 268 11.42 12.62 11.93
N ASP A 269 11.47 13.60 12.81
CA ASP A 269 12.72 14.15 13.36
C ASP A 269 13.29 13.13 14.35
N ILE A 270 14.35 12.44 13.95
CA ILE A 270 14.92 11.33 14.72
C ILE A 270 15.54 11.83 16.03
N LYS A 271 16.25 12.96 15.99
CA LYS A 271 16.88 13.55 17.19
C LYS A 271 15.86 14.24 18.09
N GLY A 272 14.92 14.98 17.50
CA GLY A 272 13.84 15.66 18.23
C GLY A 272 12.72 14.74 18.69
N LYS A 273 12.68 13.48 18.22
CA LYS A 273 11.67 12.46 18.53
C LYS A 273 10.23 12.95 18.33
N LYS A 274 9.99 13.66 17.22
CA LYS A 274 8.68 14.24 16.90
C LYS A 274 8.36 14.16 15.42
N TYR A 275 7.07 14.06 15.11
CA TYR A 275 6.59 14.16 13.73
C TYR A 275 6.62 15.59 13.22
N ILE A 276 6.95 15.73 11.95
CA ILE A 276 6.91 16.99 11.20
C ILE A 276 5.75 16.89 10.22
N SER A 277 4.70 17.67 10.45
CA SER A 277 3.44 17.56 9.71
C SER A 277 3.55 17.88 8.21
N THR A 278 4.52 18.69 7.82
CA THR A 278 4.75 19.11 6.43
C THR A 278 6.22 19.48 6.20
N PRO A 279 6.79 19.24 5.01
CA PRO A 279 6.26 18.47 3.90
C PRO A 279 6.24 16.96 4.16
N SER A 280 5.43 16.19 3.41
CA SER A 280 5.41 14.73 3.44
C SER A 280 5.82 14.17 2.08
N LYS A 281 6.15 12.87 1.99
CA LYS A 281 6.26 12.16 0.72
C LYS A 281 4.95 11.42 0.41
N TYR A 282 4.66 11.26 -0.87
CA TYR A 282 3.54 10.46 -1.34
C TYR A 282 4.07 9.37 -2.27
N TYR A 283 3.68 8.14 -1.99
CA TYR A 283 4.03 6.97 -2.77
C TYR A 283 2.80 6.37 -3.43
N PHE A 284 2.91 5.93 -4.67
CA PHE A 284 1.84 5.19 -5.31
C PHE A 284 1.80 3.77 -4.77
N THR A 285 0.60 3.27 -4.51
CA THR A 285 0.39 1.87 -4.09
C THR A 285 0.83 0.89 -5.17
N ASP A 286 0.77 1.33 -6.45
CA ASP A 286 1.23 0.56 -7.60
C ASP A 286 1.96 1.47 -8.61
N THR A 287 3.19 1.08 -9.00
CA THR A 287 4.02 1.86 -9.93
C THR A 287 3.46 1.86 -11.34
N GLY A 288 2.76 0.81 -11.75
CA GLY A 288 2.10 0.73 -13.06
C GLY A 288 1.01 1.78 -13.20
N LEU A 289 0.22 2.01 -12.15
CA LEU A 289 -0.80 3.07 -12.14
C LEU A 289 -0.16 4.47 -12.24
N ARG A 290 0.94 4.70 -11.52
CA ARG A 290 1.70 5.95 -11.64
C ARG A 290 2.21 6.16 -13.08
N ASN A 291 2.78 5.12 -13.67
CA ASN A 291 3.34 5.19 -15.01
C ASN A 291 2.24 5.39 -16.07
N ALA A 292 1.10 4.72 -15.94
CA ALA A 292 -0.06 4.91 -16.80
C ALA A 292 -0.54 6.37 -16.79
N ARG A 293 -0.60 7.00 -15.59
CA ARG A 293 -1.03 8.39 -15.49
C ARG A 293 -0.17 9.37 -16.29
N ILE A 294 1.11 9.10 -16.46
CA ILE A 294 2.03 9.94 -17.25
C ILE A 294 2.37 9.32 -18.61
N ASN A 295 1.52 8.41 -19.10
CA ASN A 295 1.69 7.72 -20.37
C ASN A 295 3.07 7.04 -20.53
N PHE A 296 3.59 6.46 -19.46
CA PHE A 296 4.88 5.74 -19.40
C PHE A 296 6.10 6.54 -19.85
N ARG A 297 6.02 7.89 -19.86
CA ARG A 297 7.06 8.77 -20.42
C ARG A 297 8.28 8.98 -19.57
N GLN A 298 8.11 8.98 -18.22
CA GLN A 298 9.17 9.29 -17.27
C GLN A 298 9.40 8.09 -16.35
N GLN A 299 10.43 7.33 -16.61
CA GLN A 299 10.84 6.21 -15.75
C GLN A 299 12.09 6.60 -14.97
N GLU A 300 11.90 7.44 -13.95
CA GLU A 300 12.96 7.79 -13.00
C GLU A 300 13.19 6.59 -12.07
N LYS A 301 14.08 5.68 -12.49
CA LYS A 301 14.31 4.40 -11.81
C LYS A 301 14.64 4.53 -10.34
N THR A 302 15.32 5.60 -9.93
CA THR A 302 15.66 5.88 -8.53
C THR A 302 14.39 6.07 -7.67
N HIS A 303 13.50 6.95 -8.10
CA HIS A 303 12.27 7.23 -7.36
C HIS A 303 11.26 6.08 -7.43
N LEU A 304 11.21 5.37 -8.56
CA LEU A 304 10.37 4.17 -8.68
C LEU A 304 10.88 3.04 -7.77
N MET A 305 12.20 2.85 -7.66
CA MET A 305 12.79 1.90 -6.73
C MET A 305 12.44 2.28 -5.27
N GLU A 306 12.59 3.54 -4.92
CA GLU A 306 12.20 4.05 -3.60
C GLU A 306 10.73 3.77 -3.29
N ASN A 307 9.82 4.04 -4.25
CA ASN A 307 8.40 3.74 -4.10
C ASN A 307 8.14 2.23 -3.89
N ILE A 308 8.83 1.37 -4.63
CA ILE A 308 8.67 -0.09 -4.50
C ILE A 308 9.20 -0.57 -3.14
N LEU A 309 10.33 -0.03 -2.69
CA LEU A 309 10.87 -0.33 -1.37
C LEU A 309 9.91 0.10 -0.25
N TYR A 310 9.32 1.30 -0.34
CA TYR A 310 8.28 1.74 0.57
C TYR A 310 7.12 0.74 0.64
N ASN A 311 6.57 0.36 -0.51
CA ASN A 311 5.47 -0.59 -0.60
C ASN A 311 5.83 -1.97 -0.02
N GLU A 312 7.03 -2.47 -0.29
CA GLU A 312 7.51 -3.76 0.23
C GLU A 312 7.69 -3.70 1.76
N LEU A 313 8.28 -2.63 2.29
CA LEU A 313 8.47 -2.44 3.74
C LEU A 313 7.13 -2.39 4.47
N CYS A 314 6.17 -1.60 3.97
CA CYS A 314 4.82 -1.58 4.50
C CYS A 314 4.14 -2.96 4.38
N GLY A 315 4.32 -3.65 3.25
CA GLY A 315 3.83 -5.02 3.04
C GLY A 315 4.38 -6.02 4.07
N ARG A 316 5.62 -5.84 4.52
CA ARG A 316 6.26 -6.62 5.61
C ARG A 316 5.73 -6.26 7.00
N GLY A 317 4.84 -5.27 7.09
CA GLY A 317 4.18 -4.86 8.32
C GLY A 317 4.94 -3.80 9.11
N PHE A 318 5.90 -3.10 8.49
CA PHE A 318 6.51 -1.91 9.08
C PHE A 318 5.60 -0.69 8.93
N SER A 319 5.56 0.15 9.96
CA SER A 319 5.18 1.55 9.84
C SER A 319 6.39 2.30 9.31
N VAL A 320 6.23 3.01 8.18
CA VAL A 320 7.36 3.61 7.44
C VAL A 320 7.18 5.12 7.37
N ASP A 321 8.14 5.84 7.95
CA ASP A 321 8.23 7.29 7.94
C ASP A 321 9.49 7.74 7.17
N VAL A 322 9.55 9.02 6.77
CA VAL A 322 10.75 9.65 6.22
C VAL A 322 11.58 10.25 7.35
N GLY A 323 12.83 9.84 7.50
CA GLY A 323 13.70 10.32 8.56
C GLY A 323 14.29 11.70 8.27
N VAL A 324 14.38 12.53 9.31
CA VAL A 324 15.10 13.81 9.27
C VAL A 324 16.16 13.83 10.38
N VAL A 325 17.41 14.13 9.99
CA VAL A 325 18.53 14.24 10.90
C VAL A 325 19.14 15.65 10.77
N GLU A 326 19.13 16.44 11.82
CA GLU A 326 19.83 17.72 11.83
C GLU A 326 21.33 17.53 12.12
N VAL A 327 22.15 18.11 11.26
CA VAL A 327 23.62 18.13 11.41
C VAL A 327 24.12 19.56 11.35
N ASN A 328 25.21 19.84 12.08
CA ASN A 328 25.91 21.13 11.99
C ASN A 328 27.05 20.95 10.97
N GLU A 329 26.98 21.67 9.86
CA GLU A 329 28.00 21.66 8.80
C GLU A 329 28.84 22.94 8.89
N LYS A 330 30.16 22.77 8.98
CA LYS A 330 31.10 23.90 9.01
C LYS A 330 31.30 24.41 7.59
N GLN A 331 30.99 25.66 7.34
CA GLN A 331 31.22 26.30 6.04
C GLN A 331 32.68 26.76 5.89
N SER A 332 33.04 27.14 4.66
CA SER A 332 34.38 27.66 4.33
C SER A 332 34.75 28.90 5.09
N ASP A 333 33.77 29.71 5.54
CA ASP A 333 33.94 30.92 6.38
C ASP A 333 34.08 30.60 7.88
N GLY A 334 34.11 29.31 8.26
CA GLY A 334 34.27 28.86 9.64
C GLY A 334 32.97 28.84 10.46
N LYS A 335 31.83 29.29 9.91
CA LYS A 335 30.53 29.27 10.58
C LYS A 335 29.89 27.90 10.46
N TYR A 336 29.11 27.56 11.48
CA TYR A 336 28.29 26.34 11.44
C TYR A 336 26.89 26.70 10.95
N VAL A 337 26.43 25.93 9.94
CA VAL A 337 25.07 26.02 9.42
C VAL A 337 24.35 24.73 9.73
N ARG A 338 23.12 24.81 10.23
CA ARG A 338 22.24 23.64 10.39
C ARG A 338 21.78 23.15 9.03
N LYS A 339 22.01 21.88 8.75
CA LYS A 339 21.54 21.19 7.56
C LYS A 339 20.68 20.01 7.96
N GLN A 340 19.58 19.82 7.26
CA GLN A 340 18.76 18.62 7.41
C GLN A 340 19.20 17.59 6.38
N LEU A 341 19.55 16.40 6.86
CA LEU A 341 19.76 15.22 6.04
C LEU A 341 18.50 14.36 6.08
N GLU A 342 18.20 13.70 4.98
CA GLU A 342 17.06 12.79 4.86
C GLU A 342 17.54 11.34 4.99
N ILE A 343 16.75 10.52 5.68
CA ILE A 343 16.81 9.07 5.64
C ILE A 343 15.52 8.63 4.96
N ASP A 344 15.62 7.89 3.85
CA ASP A 344 14.46 7.55 3.03
C ASP A 344 13.39 6.84 3.85
N PHE A 345 13.77 5.89 4.71
CA PHE A 345 12.81 5.15 5.51
C PHE A 345 13.26 4.96 6.97
N VAL A 346 12.39 5.34 7.88
CA VAL A 346 12.42 4.96 9.30
C VAL A 346 11.33 3.90 9.50
N CYS A 347 11.74 2.65 9.61
CA CYS A 347 10.85 1.51 9.68
C CYS A 347 10.66 1.08 11.14
N ASN A 348 9.41 1.10 11.63
CA ASN A 348 9.08 0.67 12.98
C ASN A 348 8.12 -0.53 12.94
N LYS A 349 8.41 -1.58 13.74
CA LYS A 349 7.52 -2.73 13.89
C LYS A 349 7.70 -3.32 15.29
N ALA A 350 6.66 -3.26 16.10
CA ALA A 350 6.73 -3.58 17.53
C ALA A 350 7.87 -2.82 18.22
N ASP A 351 8.87 -3.53 18.73
CA ASP A 351 10.07 -2.98 19.39
C ASP A 351 11.26 -2.78 18.44
N GLU A 352 11.10 -3.16 17.17
CA GLU A 352 12.15 -3.07 16.15
C GLU A 352 12.09 -1.72 15.43
N ARG A 353 13.26 -1.09 15.29
CA ARG A 353 13.47 0.09 14.44
C ARG A 353 14.65 -0.15 13.50
N ILE A 354 14.47 0.25 12.24
CA ILE A 354 15.51 0.14 11.21
C ILE A 354 15.52 1.43 10.41
N TYR A 355 16.70 1.94 10.10
CA TYR A 355 16.91 3.05 9.17
C TYR A 355 17.37 2.51 7.84
N ILE A 356 16.71 2.89 6.77
CA ILE A 356 17.02 2.37 5.42
C ILE A 356 17.20 3.52 4.45
N GLN A 357 18.28 3.44 3.67
CA GLN A 357 18.56 4.32 2.54
C GLN A 357 18.42 3.53 1.23
N SER A 358 17.75 4.14 0.25
CA SER A 358 17.57 3.59 -1.09
C SER A 358 18.59 4.21 -2.04
N ALA A 359 19.57 3.45 -2.46
CA ALA A 359 20.62 3.92 -3.36
C ALA A 359 20.56 3.15 -4.68
N PHE A 360 20.10 3.77 -5.77
CA PHE A 360 19.98 3.06 -7.07
C PHE A 360 21.34 2.52 -7.53
N SER A 361 22.42 3.26 -7.33
CA SER A 361 23.79 2.77 -7.62
C SER A 361 24.81 3.45 -6.72
N ILE A 362 25.82 2.71 -6.32
CA ILE A 362 26.93 3.15 -5.45
C ILE A 362 28.27 2.91 -6.18
N PRO A 363 28.55 3.63 -7.27
CA PRO A 363 29.72 3.36 -8.13
C PRO A 363 31.06 3.79 -7.53
N SER A 364 31.05 4.63 -6.48
CA SER A 364 32.28 5.17 -5.87
C SER A 364 32.17 5.26 -4.35
N THR A 365 33.33 5.28 -3.68
CA THR A 365 33.44 5.47 -2.24
C THR A 365 32.83 6.81 -1.79
N GLU A 366 33.00 7.87 -2.58
CA GLU A 366 32.44 9.19 -2.29
C GLU A 366 30.91 9.16 -2.29
N LYS A 367 30.29 8.54 -3.32
CA LYS A 367 28.83 8.40 -3.38
C LYS A 367 28.32 7.55 -2.23
N ARG A 368 29.00 6.48 -1.90
CA ARG A 368 28.71 5.64 -0.74
C ARG A 368 28.70 6.46 0.56
N GLN A 369 29.74 7.24 0.81
CA GLN A 369 29.85 8.09 2.00
C GLN A 369 28.71 9.12 2.08
N ASN A 370 28.26 9.64 0.93
CA ASN A 370 27.13 10.57 0.87
C ASN A 370 25.81 9.87 1.27
N GLU A 371 25.57 8.65 0.79
CA GLU A 371 24.38 7.86 1.16
C GLU A 371 24.43 7.40 2.64
N GLU A 372 25.60 7.04 3.14
CA GLU A 372 25.81 6.65 4.54
C GLU A 372 25.70 7.83 5.51
N ARG A 373 26.00 9.05 5.06
CA ARG A 373 26.10 10.25 5.91
C ARG A 373 24.88 10.48 6.78
N SER A 374 23.67 10.33 6.24
CA SER A 374 22.44 10.50 6.99
C SER A 374 22.29 9.44 8.08
N LEU A 375 22.60 8.18 7.75
CA LEU A 375 22.51 7.03 8.65
C LEU A 375 23.51 7.14 9.81
N ILE A 376 24.76 7.49 9.50
CA ILE A 376 25.85 7.61 10.50
C ILE A 376 25.61 8.80 11.43
N SER A 377 24.94 9.86 10.93
CA SER A 377 24.61 11.04 11.75
C SER A 377 23.55 10.77 12.80
N VAL A 378 22.94 9.59 12.80
CA VAL A 378 22.04 9.13 13.88
C VAL A 378 22.87 8.42 14.96
N ASP A 379 22.87 9.01 16.15
CA ASP A 379 23.61 8.52 17.31
C ASP A 379 22.70 7.60 18.15
N ASP A 380 22.40 6.41 17.58
CA ASP A 380 21.70 5.33 18.29
C ASP A 380 22.16 3.96 17.78
N SER A 381 21.71 2.90 18.46
CA SER A 381 22.10 1.51 18.20
C SER A 381 21.18 0.77 17.24
N PHE A 382 20.18 1.43 16.66
CA PHE A 382 19.28 0.80 15.72
C PHE A 382 19.99 0.44 14.41
N ARG A 383 19.48 -0.59 13.75
CA ARG A 383 20.06 -1.09 12.50
C ARG A 383 19.98 -0.06 11.40
N LYS A 384 21.07 0.04 10.64
CA LYS A 384 21.24 0.95 9.51
C LYS A 384 21.53 0.11 8.28
N VAL A 385 20.76 0.33 7.21
CA VAL A 385 20.77 -0.49 6.00
C VAL A 385 20.79 0.38 4.76
N ILE A 386 21.59 0.00 3.77
CA ILE A 386 21.54 0.56 2.41
C ILE A 386 21.09 -0.56 1.48
N ILE A 387 20.01 -0.30 0.72
CA ILE A 387 19.54 -1.20 -0.33
C ILE A 387 19.91 -0.59 -1.68
N THR A 388 20.68 -1.34 -2.48
CA THR A 388 21.16 -0.87 -3.78
C THR A 388 20.75 -1.79 -4.92
N ALA A 389 20.48 -1.21 -6.11
CA ALA A 389 20.23 -2.00 -7.31
C ALA A 389 21.51 -2.62 -7.89
N ASP A 390 22.68 -2.17 -7.42
CA ASP A 390 23.93 -2.82 -7.79
C ASP A 390 23.97 -4.27 -7.29
N LYS A 391 24.63 -5.16 -8.06
CA LYS A 391 24.81 -6.57 -7.70
C LYS A 391 25.92 -6.67 -6.66
N VAL A 392 25.55 -6.56 -5.39
CA VAL A 392 26.47 -6.65 -4.25
C VAL A 392 26.15 -7.87 -3.38
N MET A 393 27.16 -8.46 -2.80
CA MET A 393 26.98 -9.44 -1.73
C MET A 393 26.62 -8.71 -0.43
N LYS A 394 25.67 -9.24 0.32
CA LYS A 394 25.28 -8.71 1.63
C LYS A 394 26.50 -8.68 2.57
N HIS A 395 26.84 -7.51 3.07
CA HIS A 395 27.95 -7.32 4.00
C HIS A 395 27.70 -6.12 4.92
N ARG A 396 28.42 -6.06 6.02
CA ARG A 396 28.50 -4.85 6.85
C ARG A 396 29.82 -4.13 6.57
N ASP A 397 29.72 -2.82 6.55
CA ASP A 397 30.92 -1.98 6.46
C ASP A 397 31.60 -1.78 7.82
N GLU A 398 32.66 -0.96 7.83
CA GLU A 398 33.44 -0.63 9.02
C GLU A 398 32.64 0.17 10.06
N GLN A 399 31.53 0.79 9.65
CA GLN A 399 30.64 1.57 10.51
C GLN A 399 29.40 0.78 10.96
N GLY A 400 29.35 -0.51 10.58
CA GLY A 400 28.25 -1.42 10.95
C GLY A 400 26.99 -1.26 10.08
N VAL A 401 27.02 -0.43 9.03
CA VAL A 401 25.91 -0.29 8.08
C VAL A 401 25.81 -1.55 7.23
N LEU A 402 24.63 -2.13 7.15
CA LEU A 402 24.37 -3.30 6.30
C LEU A 402 24.13 -2.83 4.87
N ILE A 403 24.91 -3.34 3.93
CA ILE A 403 24.72 -3.13 2.49
C ILE A 403 24.18 -4.40 1.88
N MET A 404 23.07 -4.32 1.17
CA MET A 404 22.47 -5.45 0.50
C MET A 404 21.91 -5.09 -0.88
N GLY A 405 21.92 -6.08 -1.77
CA GLY A 405 21.38 -5.94 -3.12
C GLY A 405 19.84 -5.95 -3.12
N LEU A 406 19.25 -5.17 -4.02
CA LEU A 406 17.80 -5.11 -4.25
C LEU A 406 17.18 -6.48 -4.53
N GLN A 407 17.87 -7.32 -5.34
CA GLN A 407 17.42 -8.67 -5.66
C GLN A 407 17.24 -9.51 -4.39
N GLU A 408 18.25 -9.51 -3.52
CA GLU A 408 18.22 -10.27 -2.26
C GLU A 408 17.06 -9.78 -1.38
N PHE A 409 16.91 -8.46 -1.26
CA PHE A 409 15.84 -7.87 -0.48
C PHE A 409 14.44 -8.26 -1.00
N LEU A 410 14.19 -8.12 -2.31
CA LEU A 410 12.86 -8.31 -2.89
C LEU A 410 12.45 -9.78 -3.01
N LEU A 411 13.38 -10.70 -3.27
CA LEU A 411 13.08 -12.13 -3.42
C LEU A 411 13.00 -12.89 -2.09
N ASN A 412 13.52 -12.32 -1.01
CA ASN A 412 13.51 -12.93 0.32
C ASN A 412 12.65 -12.10 1.29
N PRO A 413 11.32 -12.29 1.31
CA PRO A 413 10.41 -11.50 2.16
C PRO A 413 10.74 -11.57 3.66
N GLU A 414 11.38 -12.65 4.09
CA GLU A 414 11.82 -12.89 5.48
C GLU A 414 13.31 -12.56 5.72
N ALA A 415 13.99 -11.99 4.73
CA ALA A 415 15.38 -11.58 4.92
C ALA A 415 15.46 -10.63 6.12
N SER A 416 16.25 -11.02 7.12
CA SER A 416 16.56 -10.15 8.25
C SER A 416 17.29 -8.89 7.74
N LEU A 417 16.72 -7.75 7.96
CA LEU A 417 17.29 -6.43 7.70
C LEU A 417 18.31 -6.07 8.77
#